data_0917d4d902c687187d48fe8d529703ac
#
_entry.id   0917d4d902c687187d48fe8d529703ac
#
_cell.length_a   1.000
_cell.length_b   1.000
_cell.length_c   1.000
_cell.angle_alpha   90.00
_cell.angle_beta   90.00
_cell.angle_gamma   90.00
#
_symmetry.space_group_name_H-M   'P 1'
#
loop_
_entity.id
_entity.type
_entity.pdbx_description
1 polymer ?
#
loop_
_entity_poly.entity_id
_entity_poly.type
_entity_poly.pdbx_seq_one_letter_code
_entity_poly.pdbx_strand_id
1 'polypeptide(L)'
;RRYRRELLPRHGVMLVSLAWSLLPLVASLPLTLACGLVGRPLSFTHAYFEAVSGLTTTGSTIFTGLDALPVSVNVWRTLLQWIGGMGILVLAVAVLPMLGVGGSQLFKAEAAGPVRDTKRTPRMTGTAKGLWGVYATFSVACAFAYWLAGMEPLDALMHMFSTVSLGGMSSHDASFGYFHSPLLEWLAVGFMLLASCNFALYFVAMRKGHVREFLSDPEMRATL
;
A
#
# COMPACT_ATOMS: atom_id res chain seq x y z
N ARG A 1 8.56 20.70 -25.38
CA ARG A 1 7.75 19.93 -26.41
C ARG A 1 8.57 18.88 -27.19
N ARG A 2 9.78 18.50 -26.78
CA ARG A 2 10.70 17.72 -27.62
C ARG A 2 10.77 16.20 -27.38
N TYR A 3 10.00 15.62 -26.43
CA TYR A 3 10.07 14.19 -26.11
C TYR A 3 8.69 13.60 -25.83
N ARG A 4 7.81 13.52 -26.85
CA ARG A 4 6.65 12.65 -26.86
C ARG A 4 7.02 11.36 -27.62
N ARG A 5 7.88 10.52 -27.05
CA ARG A 5 8.01 9.14 -27.51
C ARG A 5 7.04 8.29 -26.71
N GLU A 6 6.31 7.42 -27.38
CA GLU A 6 5.47 6.43 -26.70
C GLU A 6 6.34 5.55 -25.81
N LEU A 7 5.92 5.34 -24.57
CA LEU A 7 6.62 4.47 -23.63
C LEU A 7 6.44 3.02 -24.10
N LEU A 8 7.55 2.37 -24.43
CA LEU A 8 7.57 0.94 -24.72
C LEU A 8 7.47 0.15 -23.40
N PRO A 9 6.93 -1.10 -23.39
CA PRO A 9 6.84 -1.95 -22.21
C PRO A 9 8.16 -2.06 -21.42
N ARG A 10 9.28 -2.17 -22.12
CA ARG A 10 10.63 -2.19 -21.51
C ARG A 10 10.95 -0.94 -20.67
N HIS A 11 10.45 0.24 -21.08
CA HIS A 11 10.65 1.47 -20.32
C HIS A 11 9.80 1.48 -19.03
N GLY A 12 8.62 0.86 -19.08
CA GLY A 12 7.78 0.67 -17.89
C GLY A 12 8.47 -0.23 -16.86
N VAL A 13 8.95 -1.40 -17.28
CA VAL A 13 9.69 -2.32 -16.41
C VAL A 13 10.94 -1.67 -15.82
N MET A 14 11.73 -0.98 -16.65
CA MET A 14 12.94 -0.27 -16.18
C MET A 14 12.60 0.82 -15.16
N LEU A 15 11.54 1.60 -15.40
CA LEU A 15 11.09 2.64 -14.45
C LEU A 15 10.72 2.03 -13.09
N VAL A 16 9.98 0.93 -13.12
CA VAL A 16 9.59 0.21 -11.91
C VAL A 16 10.81 -0.29 -11.15
N SER A 17 11.69 -1.01 -11.82
CA SER A 17 12.91 -1.56 -11.20
C SER A 17 13.77 -0.47 -10.58
N LEU A 18 13.97 0.64 -11.28
CA LEU A 18 14.70 1.79 -10.77
C LEU A 18 13.98 2.45 -9.58
N ALA A 19 12.68 2.64 -9.65
CA ALA A 19 11.91 3.23 -8.55
C ALA A 19 12.05 2.39 -7.27
N TRP A 20 11.80 1.07 -7.36
CA TRP A 20 11.91 0.15 -6.23
C TRP A 20 13.34 -0.12 -5.74
N SER A 21 14.34 0.32 -6.47
CA SER A 21 15.74 0.29 -6.02
C SER A 21 16.20 1.62 -5.44
N LEU A 22 15.84 2.75 -6.07
CA LEU A 22 16.34 4.07 -5.68
C LEU A 22 15.53 4.72 -4.55
N LEU A 23 14.20 4.51 -4.50
CA LEU A 23 13.39 5.05 -3.41
C LEU A 23 13.80 4.51 -2.04
N PRO A 24 14.02 3.18 -1.86
CA PRO A 24 14.52 2.65 -0.59
C PRO A 24 15.90 3.21 -0.21
N LEU A 25 16.76 3.51 -1.20
CA LEU A 25 18.05 4.14 -0.93
C LEU A 25 17.90 5.48 -0.22
N VAL A 26 16.99 6.32 -0.70
CA VAL A 26 16.67 7.60 -0.05
C VAL A 26 15.93 7.38 1.28
N ALA A 27 15.00 6.44 1.31
CA ALA A 27 14.19 6.12 2.50
C ALA A 27 15.01 5.50 3.64
N SER A 28 16.20 4.93 3.37
CA SER A 28 17.11 4.40 4.38
C SER A 28 17.84 5.49 5.18
N LEU A 29 17.97 6.71 4.63
CA LEU A 29 18.66 7.80 5.29
C LEU A 29 18.06 8.22 6.63
N PRO A 30 16.72 8.45 6.74
CA PRO A 30 16.09 8.77 8.02
C PRO A 30 16.29 7.67 9.07
N LEU A 31 16.26 6.39 8.67
CA LEU A 31 16.51 5.27 9.59
C LEU A 31 17.94 5.30 10.14
N THR A 32 18.91 5.47 9.26
CA THR A 32 20.34 5.56 9.65
C THR A 32 20.57 6.72 10.60
N LEU A 33 20.02 7.90 10.29
CA LEU A 33 20.19 9.10 11.10
C LEU A 33 19.49 8.95 12.47
N ALA A 34 18.23 8.54 12.49
CA ALA A 34 17.46 8.42 13.74
C ALA A 34 18.07 7.36 14.68
N CYS A 35 18.48 6.21 14.16
CA CYS A 35 19.14 5.18 14.95
C CYS A 35 20.54 5.62 15.44
N GLY A 36 21.27 6.36 14.63
CA GLY A 36 22.57 6.93 15.03
C GLY A 36 22.46 7.91 16.19
N LEU A 37 21.42 8.76 16.21
CA LEU A 37 21.17 9.73 17.27
C LEU A 37 20.85 9.09 18.64
N VAL A 38 20.29 7.89 18.66
CA VAL A 38 19.96 7.15 19.89
C VAL A 38 21.02 6.11 20.28
N GLY A 39 22.21 6.17 19.67
CA GLY A 39 23.31 5.28 20.00
C GLY A 39 23.14 3.83 19.49
N ARG A 40 22.25 3.59 18.54
CA ARG A 40 22.03 2.30 17.85
C ARG A 40 22.35 2.41 16.35
N PRO A 41 23.64 2.65 15.96
CA PRO A 41 23.98 2.89 14.58
C PRO A 41 23.63 1.67 13.70
N LEU A 42 22.93 1.93 12.59
CA LEU A 42 22.64 0.92 11.58
C LEU A 42 23.72 0.94 10.49
N SER A 43 24.12 -0.25 10.04
CA SER A 43 24.89 -0.34 8.80
C SER A 43 24.00 0.07 7.61
N PHE A 44 24.62 0.56 6.55
CA PHE A 44 23.89 0.91 5.32
C PHE A 44 23.04 -0.26 4.80
N THR A 45 23.59 -1.47 4.79
CA THR A 45 22.88 -2.67 4.34
C THR A 45 21.63 -2.93 5.16
N HIS A 46 21.69 -2.78 6.48
CA HIS A 46 20.55 -2.98 7.36
C HIS A 46 19.47 -1.91 7.13
N ALA A 47 19.86 -0.63 7.05
CA ALA A 47 18.93 0.45 6.80
C ALA A 47 18.25 0.34 5.42
N TYR A 48 19.01 -0.05 4.41
CA TYR A 48 18.50 -0.28 3.05
C TYR A 48 17.55 -1.47 3.01
N PHE A 49 17.89 -2.59 3.66
CA PHE A 49 17.02 -3.76 3.77
C PHE A 49 15.68 -3.40 4.39
N GLU A 50 15.70 -2.69 5.53
CA GLU A 50 14.48 -2.27 6.24
C GLU A 50 13.62 -1.35 5.36
N ALA A 51 14.24 -0.41 4.64
CA ALA A 51 13.55 0.49 3.73
C ALA A 51 12.96 -0.24 2.51
N VAL A 52 13.67 -1.21 1.94
CA VAL A 52 13.15 -2.08 0.87
C VAL A 52 11.98 -2.88 1.38
N SER A 53 12.13 -3.55 2.52
CA SER A 53 11.06 -4.35 3.12
C SER A 53 9.82 -3.52 3.43
N GLY A 54 9.99 -2.30 3.93
CA GLY A 54 8.88 -1.36 4.13
C GLY A 54 8.20 -1.00 2.82
N LEU A 55 8.92 -0.45 1.85
CA LEU A 55 8.35 0.02 0.59
C LEU A 55 7.75 -1.10 -0.28
N THR A 56 8.31 -2.30 -0.23
CA THR A 56 7.74 -3.45 -0.96
C THR A 56 6.61 -4.15 -0.20
N THR A 57 6.22 -3.62 0.97
CA THR A 57 5.23 -4.22 1.88
C THR A 57 5.54 -5.66 2.27
N THR A 58 6.82 -6.04 2.28
CA THR A 58 7.28 -7.40 2.63
C THR A 58 7.14 -7.68 4.13
N GLY A 59 7.37 -6.67 4.98
CA GLY A 59 7.23 -6.77 6.43
C GLY A 59 8.37 -7.46 7.18
N SER A 60 9.39 -7.94 6.49
CA SER A 60 10.59 -8.48 7.14
C SER A 60 11.37 -7.36 7.84
N THR A 61 11.82 -7.61 9.07
CA THR A 61 12.55 -6.60 9.85
C THR A 61 13.82 -7.18 10.46
N ILE A 62 14.83 -6.32 10.56
CA ILE A 62 16.06 -6.59 11.30
C ILE A 62 15.98 -6.10 12.74
N PHE A 63 14.97 -5.31 13.07
CA PHE A 63 14.81 -4.75 14.40
C PHE A 63 14.23 -5.76 15.37
N THR A 64 14.76 -5.74 16.57
CA THR A 64 14.24 -6.39 17.77
C THR A 64 14.17 -5.37 18.89
N GLY A 65 13.26 -5.56 19.86
CA GLY A 65 13.02 -4.59 20.91
C GLY A 65 12.35 -3.33 20.35
N LEU A 66 11.29 -3.52 19.55
CA LEU A 66 10.56 -2.45 18.88
C LEU A 66 9.96 -1.43 19.85
N ASP A 67 9.56 -1.90 21.05
CA ASP A 67 9.02 -1.09 22.13
C ASP A 67 10.05 -0.07 22.68
N ALA A 68 11.33 -0.35 22.53
CA ALA A 68 12.43 0.52 22.96
C ALA A 68 13.02 1.37 21.81
N LEU A 69 12.47 1.27 20.61
CA LEU A 69 12.89 2.10 19.49
C LEU A 69 12.25 3.49 19.59
N PRO A 70 12.94 4.53 19.06
CA PRO A 70 12.29 5.82 18.89
C PRO A 70 11.01 5.70 18.09
N VAL A 71 9.96 6.34 18.56
CA VAL A 71 8.66 6.36 17.90
C VAL A 71 8.77 6.79 16.44
N SER A 72 9.65 7.75 16.15
CA SER A 72 9.92 8.23 14.76
C SER A 72 10.40 7.13 13.84
N VAL A 73 11.18 6.17 14.33
CA VAL A 73 11.66 5.00 13.56
C VAL A 73 10.48 4.08 13.23
N ASN A 74 9.65 3.75 14.24
CA ASN A 74 8.48 2.90 14.05
C ASN A 74 7.44 3.54 13.11
N VAL A 75 7.18 4.84 13.26
CA VAL A 75 6.31 5.59 12.35
C VAL A 75 6.86 5.58 10.93
N TRP A 76 8.17 5.81 10.75
CA TRP A 76 8.79 5.83 9.42
C TRP A 76 8.69 4.46 8.73
N ARG A 77 8.99 3.37 9.44
CA ARG A 77 8.91 2.00 8.91
C ARG A 77 7.50 1.66 8.42
N THR A 78 6.50 1.91 9.25
CA THR A 78 5.09 1.62 8.91
C THR A 78 4.55 2.56 7.84
N LEU A 79 4.96 3.83 7.83
CA LEU A 79 4.63 4.78 6.77
C LEU A 79 5.19 4.35 5.42
N LEU A 80 6.41 3.80 5.38
CA LEU A 80 6.97 3.24 4.14
C LEU A 80 6.10 2.11 3.59
N GLN A 81 5.54 1.25 4.44
CA GLN A 81 4.59 0.23 3.99
C GLN A 81 3.32 0.85 3.39
N TRP A 82 2.77 1.85 4.03
CA TRP A 82 1.57 2.52 3.55
C TRP A 82 1.79 3.20 2.18
N ILE A 83 2.90 3.92 2.02
CA ILE A 83 3.29 4.53 0.75
C ILE A 83 3.57 3.46 -0.31
N GLY A 84 4.26 2.38 0.08
CA GLY A 84 4.58 1.26 -0.80
C GLY A 84 3.34 0.53 -1.31
N GLY A 85 2.37 0.24 -0.45
CA GLY A 85 1.10 -0.38 -0.82
C GLY A 85 0.34 0.44 -1.85
N MET A 86 0.26 1.76 -1.65
CA MET A 86 -0.32 2.66 -2.64
C MET A 86 0.51 2.72 -3.93
N GLY A 87 1.85 2.71 -3.81
CA GLY A 87 2.76 2.69 -4.96
C GLY A 87 2.52 1.47 -5.85
N ILE A 88 2.34 0.29 -5.27
CA ILE A 88 2.03 -0.96 -5.99
C ILE A 88 0.69 -0.85 -6.72
N LEU A 89 -0.35 -0.32 -6.07
CA LEU A 89 -1.67 -0.15 -6.69
C LEU A 89 -1.62 0.79 -7.91
N VAL A 90 -0.96 1.94 -7.77
CA VAL A 90 -0.80 2.90 -8.87
C VAL A 90 0.03 2.30 -10.00
N LEU A 91 1.08 1.55 -9.65
CA LEU A 91 1.93 0.89 -10.61
C LEU A 91 1.18 -0.19 -11.40
N ALA A 92 0.38 -1.01 -10.72
CA ALA A 92 -0.45 -2.02 -11.36
C ALA A 92 -1.37 -1.39 -12.42
N VAL A 93 -2.04 -0.28 -12.08
CA VAL A 93 -2.92 0.42 -13.03
C VAL A 93 -2.14 1.05 -14.19
N ALA A 94 -0.92 1.54 -13.95
CA ALA A 94 -0.13 2.21 -14.97
C ALA A 94 0.62 1.25 -15.91
N VAL A 95 1.15 0.14 -15.37
CA VAL A 95 2.10 -0.74 -16.09
C VAL A 95 1.45 -2.01 -16.62
N LEU A 96 0.54 -2.65 -15.89
CA LEU A 96 -0.10 -3.89 -16.33
C LEU A 96 -0.78 -3.77 -17.71
N PRO A 97 -1.51 -2.68 -18.03
CA PRO A 97 -2.08 -2.50 -19.35
C PRO A 97 -1.03 -2.40 -20.46
N MET A 98 0.17 -1.85 -20.16
CA MET A 98 1.26 -1.75 -21.13
C MET A 98 1.91 -3.11 -21.42
N LEU A 99 1.84 -4.05 -20.47
CA LEU A 99 2.36 -5.40 -20.60
C LEU A 99 1.37 -6.38 -21.24
N GLY A 100 0.14 -5.94 -21.52
CA GLY A 100 -0.93 -6.80 -22.05
C GLY A 100 -1.45 -7.83 -21.04
N VAL A 101 -1.06 -7.73 -19.77
CA VAL A 101 -1.44 -8.66 -18.70
C VAL A 101 -2.48 -7.98 -17.78
N GLY A 102 -3.56 -8.68 -17.44
CA GLY A 102 -4.56 -8.21 -16.46
C GLY A 102 -5.50 -7.09 -16.92
N GLY A 103 -5.39 -6.63 -18.18
CA GLY A 103 -6.15 -5.49 -18.69
C GLY A 103 -7.65 -5.73 -18.88
N SER A 104 -8.16 -6.95 -18.75
CA SER A 104 -9.54 -7.26 -19.13
C SER A 104 -10.59 -6.76 -18.13
N GLN A 105 -10.30 -6.74 -16.82
CA GLN A 105 -11.29 -6.32 -15.81
C GLN A 105 -11.30 -4.80 -15.57
N LEU A 106 -10.13 -4.18 -15.44
CA LEU A 106 -10.04 -2.71 -15.37
C LEU A 106 -10.52 -2.05 -16.68
N PHE A 107 -10.21 -2.65 -17.83
CA PHE A 107 -10.69 -2.18 -19.12
C PHE A 107 -12.19 -2.45 -19.34
N LYS A 108 -12.75 -3.56 -18.87
CA LYS A 108 -14.20 -3.81 -18.93
C LYS A 108 -14.98 -2.85 -18.04
N ALA A 109 -14.46 -2.49 -16.87
CA ALA A 109 -15.07 -1.49 -16.03
C ALA A 109 -15.08 -0.08 -16.64
N GLU A 110 -14.08 0.25 -17.47
CA GLU A 110 -13.98 1.53 -18.19
C GLU A 110 -14.59 1.51 -19.61
N ALA A 111 -14.74 0.32 -20.22
CA ALA A 111 -15.14 0.17 -21.62
C ALA A 111 -16.65 0.04 -21.87
N ALA A 112 -17.49 0.32 -20.89
CA ALA A 112 -18.95 0.37 -21.08
C ALA A 112 -19.38 1.65 -21.83
N GLY A 113 -18.92 1.80 -23.09
CA GLY A 113 -19.37 2.85 -23.99
C GLY A 113 -18.59 2.84 -25.32
N PRO A 114 -19.27 3.13 -26.47
CA PRO A 114 -18.63 3.16 -27.78
C PRO A 114 -17.84 4.47 -27.94
N VAL A 115 -16.59 4.51 -27.53
CA VAL A 115 -15.73 5.68 -27.76
C VAL A 115 -14.38 5.28 -28.31
N ARG A 116 -14.17 5.75 -29.55
CA ARG A 116 -12.94 5.74 -30.33
C ARG A 116 -11.72 6.27 -29.56
N ASP A 117 -10.67 5.57 -29.76
CA ASP A 117 -9.22 5.70 -29.62
C ASP A 117 -8.60 7.12 -29.62
N THR A 118 -8.81 8.00 -28.63
CA THR A 118 -8.04 9.25 -28.65
C THR A 118 -7.70 9.92 -27.33
N LYS A 119 -7.82 9.31 -26.14
CA LYS A 119 -7.29 9.96 -24.91
C LYS A 119 -7.04 8.97 -23.78
N ARG A 120 -5.97 8.19 -23.85
CA ARG A 120 -5.58 7.26 -22.78
C ARG A 120 -5.07 7.97 -21.51
N THR A 121 -4.38 9.08 -21.64
CA THR A 121 -3.71 9.79 -20.52
C THR A 121 -4.66 10.39 -19.47
N PRO A 122 -5.76 11.08 -19.80
CA PRO A 122 -6.66 11.65 -18.78
C PRO A 122 -7.42 10.60 -17.96
N ARG A 123 -7.70 9.42 -18.53
CA ARG A 123 -8.40 8.33 -17.85
C ARG A 123 -7.54 7.67 -16.79
N MET A 124 -6.26 7.41 -17.06
CA MET A 124 -5.31 6.81 -16.11
C MET A 124 -5.15 7.68 -14.86
N THR A 125 -5.04 8.99 -15.03
CA THR A 125 -4.95 9.93 -13.89
C THR A 125 -6.23 9.94 -13.05
N GLY A 126 -7.40 9.83 -13.70
CA GLY A 126 -8.70 9.76 -13.02
C GLY A 126 -8.84 8.49 -12.18
N THR A 127 -8.46 7.34 -12.73
CA THR A 127 -8.48 6.04 -12.03
C THR A 127 -7.50 6.02 -10.88
N ALA A 128 -6.27 6.51 -11.07
CA ALA A 128 -5.27 6.60 -9.98
C ALA A 128 -5.77 7.49 -8.83
N LYS A 129 -6.36 8.66 -9.12
CA LYS A 129 -6.97 9.52 -8.10
C LYS A 129 -8.12 8.84 -7.36
N GLY A 130 -8.94 8.08 -8.07
CA GLY A 130 -10.03 7.32 -7.47
C GLY A 130 -9.53 6.23 -6.52
N LEU A 131 -8.52 5.47 -6.93
CA LEU A 131 -7.86 4.46 -6.07
C LEU A 131 -7.22 5.09 -4.83
N TRP A 132 -6.55 6.24 -4.98
CA TRP A 132 -6.05 7.02 -3.86
C TRP A 132 -7.16 7.40 -2.87
N GLY A 133 -8.29 7.85 -3.39
CA GLY A 133 -9.46 8.21 -2.57
C GLY A 133 -9.98 7.01 -1.77
N VAL A 134 -10.16 5.86 -2.43
CA VAL A 134 -10.59 4.62 -1.76
C VAL A 134 -9.60 4.19 -0.70
N TYR A 135 -8.31 4.14 -1.03
CA TYR A 135 -7.25 3.74 -0.10
C TYR A 135 -7.19 4.65 1.13
N ALA A 136 -7.23 5.97 0.93
CA ALA A 136 -7.24 6.95 2.00
C ALA A 136 -8.49 6.82 2.89
N THR A 137 -9.68 6.66 2.30
CA THR A 137 -10.93 6.46 3.05
C THR A 137 -10.86 5.20 3.90
N PHE A 138 -10.34 4.11 3.32
CA PHE A 138 -10.16 2.84 4.00
C PHE A 138 -9.15 2.95 5.15
N SER A 139 -8.05 3.68 4.93
CA SER A 139 -7.06 3.99 5.96
C SER A 139 -7.66 4.75 7.13
N VAL A 140 -8.42 5.81 6.86
CA VAL A 140 -9.08 6.59 7.92
C VAL A 140 -10.08 5.73 8.69
N ALA A 141 -10.88 4.91 8.01
CA ALA A 141 -11.84 4.01 8.67
C ALA A 141 -11.11 2.99 9.57
N CYS A 142 -10.00 2.41 9.11
CA CYS A 142 -9.19 1.46 9.87
C CYS A 142 -8.58 2.11 11.12
N ALA A 143 -7.93 3.26 10.97
CA ALA A 143 -7.33 3.98 12.10
C ALA A 143 -8.38 4.36 13.15
N PHE A 144 -9.54 4.83 12.70
CA PHE A 144 -10.64 5.21 13.58
C PHE A 144 -11.22 4.00 14.32
N ALA A 145 -11.36 2.85 13.64
CA ALA A 145 -11.81 1.62 14.25
C ALA A 145 -10.85 1.12 15.34
N TYR A 146 -9.52 1.16 15.09
CA TYR A 146 -8.51 0.79 16.08
C TYR A 146 -8.53 1.72 17.28
N TRP A 147 -8.62 3.03 17.05
CA TRP A 147 -8.71 4.01 18.12
C TRP A 147 -9.96 3.80 18.98
N LEU A 148 -11.14 3.60 18.39
CA LEU A 148 -12.38 3.31 19.12
C LEU A 148 -12.31 1.98 19.89
N ALA A 149 -11.55 1.01 19.40
CA ALA A 149 -11.33 -0.27 20.07
C ALA A 149 -10.30 -0.21 21.21
N GLY A 150 -9.74 1.00 21.50
CA GLY A 150 -8.87 1.25 22.65
C GLY A 150 -7.37 1.33 22.37
N MET A 151 -6.95 1.33 21.09
CA MET A 151 -5.55 1.64 20.73
C MET A 151 -5.23 3.11 20.99
N GLU A 152 -4.00 3.39 21.45
CA GLU A 152 -3.49 4.76 21.44
C GLU A 152 -3.46 5.32 20.00
N PRO A 153 -3.70 6.63 19.81
CA PRO A 153 -3.83 7.21 18.45
C PRO A 153 -2.62 6.94 17.56
N LEU A 154 -1.42 6.92 18.15
CA LEU A 154 -0.19 6.70 17.41
C LEU A 154 -0.02 5.24 17.00
N ASP A 155 -0.36 4.30 17.87
CA ASP A 155 -0.38 2.87 17.57
C ASP A 155 -1.47 2.55 16.53
N ALA A 156 -2.65 3.14 16.68
CA ALA A 156 -3.72 3.01 15.71
C ALA A 156 -3.28 3.47 14.30
N LEU A 157 -2.52 4.56 14.22
CA LEU A 157 -1.96 5.07 12.97
C LEU A 157 -0.93 4.10 12.38
N MET A 158 0.02 3.62 13.19
CA MET A 158 1.08 2.71 12.73
C MET A 158 0.51 1.35 12.29
N HIS A 159 -0.42 0.79 13.06
CA HIS A 159 -1.08 -0.47 12.73
C HIS A 159 -2.02 -0.33 11.52
N MET A 160 -2.68 0.81 11.36
CA MET A 160 -3.45 1.10 10.14
C MET A 160 -2.55 1.11 8.91
N PHE A 161 -1.38 1.78 8.97
CA PHE A 161 -0.44 1.79 7.85
C PHE A 161 -0.06 0.38 7.41
N SER A 162 0.23 -0.49 8.36
CA SER A 162 0.62 -1.87 8.15
C SER A 162 -0.54 -2.76 7.69
N THR A 163 -1.73 -2.62 8.30
CA THR A 163 -2.92 -3.42 7.98
C THR A 163 -3.43 -3.15 6.57
N VAL A 164 -3.58 -1.87 6.20
CA VAL A 164 -4.14 -1.48 4.90
C VAL A 164 -3.20 -1.78 3.74
N SER A 165 -1.89 -1.74 3.99
CA SER A 165 -0.87 -2.13 3.02
C SER A 165 -0.58 -3.64 2.99
N LEU A 166 -1.16 -4.43 3.91
CA LEU A 166 -0.86 -5.85 4.12
C LEU A 166 0.63 -6.11 4.41
N GLY A 167 1.30 -5.13 5.04
CA GLY A 167 2.76 -5.13 5.19
C GLY A 167 3.28 -5.85 6.43
N GLY A 168 2.50 -5.92 7.52
CA GLY A 168 2.80 -6.71 8.72
C GLY A 168 3.80 -6.11 9.71
N MET A 169 4.38 -4.92 9.49
CA MET A 169 5.22 -4.26 10.50
C MET A 169 4.38 -3.71 11.66
N SER A 170 4.92 -3.79 12.87
CA SER A 170 4.31 -3.28 14.10
C SER A 170 5.26 -2.34 14.83
N SER A 171 4.70 -1.56 15.76
CA SER A 171 5.44 -0.78 16.77
C SER A 171 5.89 -1.62 17.97
N HIS A 172 5.35 -2.84 18.11
CA HIS A 172 5.60 -3.75 19.24
C HIS A 172 6.10 -5.11 18.74
N ASP A 173 7.03 -5.72 19.50
CA ASP A 173 7.56 -7.05 19.16
C ASP A 173 6.46 -8.14 19.16
N ALA A 174 5.48 -8.03 20.06
CA ALA A 174 4.34 -8.94 20.12
C ALA A 174 3.24 -8.62 19.11
N SER A 175 3.43 -7.60 18.24
CA SER A 175 2.43 -7.15 17.25
C SER A 175 1.05 -6.92 17.90
N PHE A 176 -0.05 -7.38 17.31
CA PHE A 176 -1.39 -7.25 17.89
C PHE A 176 -1.54 -7.94 19.26
N GLY A 177 -0.73 -8.96 19.57
CA GLY A 177 -0.72 -9.62 20.87
C GLY A 177 -0.35 -8.69 22.03
N TYR A 178 0.35 -7.58 21.76
CA TYR A 178 0.68 -6.55 22.77
C TYR A 178 -0.57 -5.95 23.44
N PHE A 179 -1.64 -5.76 22.67
CA PHE A 179 -2.85 -5.11 23.17
C PHE A 179 -3.77 -6.02 23.97
N HIS A 180 -3.52 -7.33 24.01
CA HIS A 180 -4.34 -8.33 24.71
C HIS A 180 -5.85 -8.18 24.45
N SER A 181 -6.23 -7.80 23.24
CA SER A 181 -7.62 -7.50 22.86
C SER A 181 -8.06 -8.33 21.65
N PRO A 182 -8.88 -9.35 21.83
CA PRO A 182 -9.44 -10.12 20.71
C PRO A 182 -10.23 -9.26 19.72
N LEU A 183 -10.83 -8.15 20.20
CA LEU A 183 -11.55 -7.21 19.34
C LEU A 183 -10.60 -6.57 18.30
N LEU A 184 -9.42 -6.13 18.73
CA LEU A 184 -8.42 -5.54 17.84
C LEU A 184 -7.90 -6.55 16.83
N GLU A 185 -7.69 -7.80 17.25
CA GLU A 185 -7.27 -8.89 16.35
C GLU A 185 -8.32 -9.16 15.28
N TRP A 186 -9.60 -9.28 15.66
CA TRP A 186 -10.69 -9.51 14.69
C TRP A 186 -10.92 -8.31 13.77
N LEU A 187 -10.77 -7.08 14.27
CA LEU A 187 -10.80 -5.88 13.42
C LEU A 187 -9.66 -5.91 12.40
N ALA A 188 -8.45 -6.28 12.83
CA ALA A 188 -7.30 -6.42 11.93
C ALA A 188 -7.56 -7.46 10.84
N VAL A 189 -8.06 -8.66 11.20
CA VAL A 189 -8.43 -9.71 10.25
C VAL A 189 -9.47 -9.19 9.25
N GLY A 190 -10.52 -8.51 9.74
CA GLY A 190 -11.55 -7.94 8.89
C GLY A 190 -11.00 -6.91 7.89
N PHE A 191 -10.17 -5.97 8.36
CA PHE A 191 -9.56 -4.98 7.48
C PHE A 191 -8.53 -5.60 6.52
N MET A 192 -7.76 -6.60 6.93
CA MET A 192 -6.84 -7.32 6.03
C MET A 192 -7.59 -8.06 4.94
N LEU A 193 -8.69 -8.77 5.25
CA LEU A 193 -9.53 -9.42 4.25
C LEU A 193 -10.11 -8.42 3.25
N LEU A 194 -10.60 -7.28 3.73
CA LEU A 194 -11.08 -6.22 2.86
C LEU A 194 -9.94 -5.61 2.03
N ALA A 195 -8.76 -5.41 2.60
CA ALA A 195 -7.60 -4.86 1.89
C ALA A 195 -7.02 -5.84 0.85
N SER A 196 -7.19 -7.15 1.03
CA SER A 196 -6.78 -8.16 0.05
C SER A 196 -7.64 -8.18 -1.21
N CYS A 197 -8.83 -7.60 -1.14
CA CYS A 197 -9.71 -7.47 -2.29
C CYS A 197 -9.20 -6.43 -3.29
N ASN A 198 -9.54 -6.62 -4.56
CA ASN A 198 -9.13 -5.71 -5.61
C ASN A 198 -9.69 -4.29 -5.40
N PHE A 199 -8.82 -3.31 -5.11
CA PHE A 199 -9.23 -1.92 -4.87
C PHE A 199 -9.96 -1.29 -6.07
N ALA A 200 -9.76 -1.78 -7.28
CA ALA A 200 -10.51 -1.33 -8.44
C ALA A 200 -12.00 -1.65 -8.35
N LEU A 201 -12.37 -2.78 -7.71
CA LEU A 201 -13.77 -3.14 -7.48
C LEU A 201 -14.45 -2.15 -6.53
N TYR A 202 -13.76 -1.71 -5.47
CA TYR A 202 -14.27 -0.67 -4.56
C TYR A 202 -14.54 0.63 -5.30
N PHE A 203 -13.59 1.05 -6.16
CA PHE A 203 -13.75 2.25 -6.96
C PHE A 203 -14.96 2.16 -7.91
N VAL A 204 -15.14 1.02 -8.57
CA VAL A 204 -16.29 0.77 -9.47
C VAL A 204 -17.59 0.73 -8.70
N ALA A 205 -17.63 0.03 -7.56
CA ALA A 205 -18.83 -0.08 -6.71
C ALA A 205 -19.25 1.29 -6.15
N MET A 206 -18.31 2.09 -5.68
CA MET A 206 -18.58 3.45 -5.21
C MET A 206 -19.13 4.36 -6.32
N ARG A 207 -18.62 4.22 -7.55
CA ARG A 207 -19.06 5.03 -8.68
C ARG A 207 -20.42 4.63 -9.24
N LYS A 208 -20.74 3.32 -9.22
CA LYS A 208 -22.00 2.78 -9.76
C LYS A 208 -23.10 2.62 -8.69
N GLY A 209 -22.75 2.68 -7.41
CA GLY A 209 -23.70 2.50 -6.30
C GLY A 209 -24.24 1.07 -6.15
N HIS A 210 -23.60 0.06 -6.73
CA HIS A 210 -24.07 -1.33 -6.72
C HIS A 210 -23.04 -2.27 -6.09
N VAL A 211 -23.40 -2.85 -4.94
CA VAL A 211 -22.57 -3.85 -4.22
C VAL A 211 -22.59 -5.22 -4.95
N ARG A 212 -23.52 -5.44 -5.86
CA ARG A 212 -23.70 -6.72 -6.58
C ARG A 212 -22.45 -7.11 -7.40
N GLU A 213 -21.66 -6.15 -7.85
CA GLU A 213 -20.45 -6.42 -8.62
C GLU A 213 -19.35 -7.11 -7.77
N PHE A 214 -19.32 -6.86 -6.46
CA PHE A 214 -18.45 -7.58 -5.53
C PHE A 214 -18.74 -9.08 -5.48
N LEU A 215 -20.00 -9.44 -5.39
CA LEU A 215 -20.45 -10.83 -5.29
C LEU A 215 -20.33 -11.60 -6.61
N SER A 216 -20.24 -10.91 -7.74
CA SER A 216 -20.09 -11.53 -9.06
C SER A 216 -18.64 -11.70 -9.50
N ASP A 217 -17.69 -11.07 -8.82
CA ASP A 217 -16.28 -11.16 -9.16
C ASP A 217 -15.68 -12.51 -8.73
N PRO A 218 -15.00 -13.22 -9.64
CA PRO A 218 -14.42 -14.53 -9.32
C PRO A 218 -13.26 -14.46 -8.32
N GLU A 219 -12.47 -13.35 -8.32
CA GLU A 219 -11.37 -13.14 -7.38
C GLU A 219 -11.93 -12.94 -5.95
N MET A 220 -13.00 -12.16 -5.82
CA MET A 220 -13.68 -11.96 -4.55
C MET A 220 -14.27 -13.25 -3.97
N ARG A 221 -14.87 -14.10 -4.83
CA ARG A 221 -15.41 -15.40 -4.42
C ARG A 221 -14.33 -16.40 -4.00
N ALA A 222 -13.13 -16.26 -4.52
CA ALA A 222 -12.00 -17.11 -4.16
C ALA A 222 -11.32 -16.66 -2.85
N THR A 223 -11.50 -15.39 -2.46
CA THR A 223 -10.90 -14.80 -1.25
C THR A 223 -11.79 -14.99 -0.02
N LEU A 224 -13.12 -15.07 -0.20
CA LEU A 224 -14.13 -15.33 0.84
C LEU A 224 -14.40 -16.82 0.99
#